data_7363fc73eaaefe5e4ce12a57d05d2cb1
#
_entry.id   7363fc73eaaefe5e4ce12a57d05d2cb1
#
_cell.length_a   1.000
_cell.length_b   1.000
_cell.length_c   1.000
_cell.angle_alpha   90.00
_cell.angle_beta   90.00
_cell.angle_gamma   90.00
#
_symmetry.space_group_name_H-M   'P 1'
#
loop_
_entity.id
_entity.type
_entity.pdbx_description
1 polymer ?
#
loop_
_entity_poly.entity_id
_entity_poly.type
_entity_poly.pdbx_seq_one_letter_code
_entity_poly.pdbx_strand_id
1 'polypeptide(L)'
;MRGLYFEEFEIGAEYRHPFTRTVTEMDNVMFTSLTMNPQPLHLDEEFAKKSIHGQRVMNSLFTMALIGGFHVLELTFGTTLGNLGYELVEFPHPVFHGD
;
A
#
# COMPACT_ATOMS: atom_id res chain seq x y z
N MET A 1 0.17 23.81 -6.25
CA MET A 1 1.00 22.72 -5.70
C MET A 1 1.35 21.74 -6.80
N ARG A 2 2.58 21.33 -6.87
CA ARG A 2 3.02 20.25 -7.78
C ARG A 2 4.08 19.40 -7.09
N GLY A 3 4.27 18.17 -7.58
CA GLY A 3 5.40 17.33 -7.21
C GLY A 3 6.71 17.82 -7.84
N LEU A 4 7.69 16.97 -7.75
CA LEU A 4 9.03 17.22 -8.28
C LEU A 4 9.17 16.67 -9.71
N TYR A 5 9.98 17.33 -10.51
CA TYR A 5 10.47 16.77 -11.77
C TYR A 5 11.75 16.01 -11.53
N PHE A 6 12.16 15.17 -12.49
CA PHE A 6 13.34 14.31 -12.36
C PHE A 6 14.57 15.05 -11.87
N GLU A 7 14.83 16.23 -12.43
CA GLU A 7 16.00 17.04 -12.12
C GLU A 7 16.00 17.61 -10.70
N GLU A 8 14.84 17.62 -10.04
CA GLU A 8 14.68 18.15 -8.70
C GLU A 8 14.89 17.10 -7.60
N PHE A 9 14.94 15.81 -7.98
CA PHE A 9 15.24 14.74 -7.03
C PHE A 9 16.73 14.66 -6.73
N GLU A 10 17.08 14.52 -5.47
CA GLU A 10 18.45 14.39 -5.00
C GLU A 10 18.72 12.98 -4.50
N ILE A 11 19.86 12.40 -4.89
CA ILE A 11 20.28 11.08 -4.42
C ILE A 11 20.53 11.15 -2.90
N GLY A 12 19.92 10.21 -2.15
CA GLY A 12 20.05 10.17 -0.70
C GLY A 12 19.08 11.05 0.08
N ALA A 13 18.24 11.83 -0.63
CA ALA A 13 17.21 12.62 0.05
C ALA A 13 16.20 11.73 0.76
N GLU A 14 15.76 12.16 1.94
CA GLU A 14 14.70 11.50 2.71
C GLU A 14 13.47 12.39 2.72
N TYR A 15 12.30 11.77 2.59
CA TYR A 15 11.02 12.48 2.59
C TYR A 15 10.15 11.93 3.69
N ARG A 16 9.69 12.80 4.59
CA ARG A 16 8.74 12.45 5.66
C ARG A 16 7.43 13.16 5.37
N HIS A 17 6.40 12.39 5.14
CA HIS A 17 5.08 12.94 4.84
C HIS A 17 4.38 13.34 6.15
N PRO A 18 3.66 14.49 6.18
CA PRO A 18 3.09 15.02 7.42
C PRO A 18 1.76 14.40 7.81
N PHE A 19 1.29 13.38 7.12
CA PHE A 19 0.00 12.76 7.38
C PHE A 19 0.14 11.26 7.58
N THR A 20 -0.82 10.71 8.31
CA THR A 20 -0.91 9.28 8.59
C THR A 20 -2.31 8.78 8.24
N ARG A 21 -2.45 7.48 8.21
CA ARG A 21 -3.72 6.86 7.92
C ARG A 21 -3.78 5.46 8.56
N THR A 22 -4.93 5.12 9.12
CA THR A 22 -5.20 3.77 9.62
C THR A 22 -5.70 2.88 8.48
N VAL A 23 -5.17 1.67 8.41
CA VAL A 23 -5.64 0.62 7.51
C VAL A 23 -6.88 -0.02 8.15
N THR A 24 -7.95 -0.18 7.36
CA THR A 24 -9.23 -0.67 7.86
C THR A 24 -9.65 -1.98 7.22
N GLU A 25 -10.58 -2.69 7.86
CA GLU A 25 -11.23 -3.87 7.28
C GLU A 25 -11.88 -3.56 5.94
N MET A 26 -12.54 -2.41 5.82
CA MET A 26 -13.18 -1.99 4.58
C MET A 26 -12.17 -1.88 3.44
N ASP A 27 -10.99 -1.33 3.71
CA ASP A 27 -9.91 -1.25 2.71
C ASP A 27 -9.57 -2.63 2.15
N ASN A 28 -9.41 -3.60 3.03
CA ASN A 28 -9.02 -4.94 2.65
C ASN A 28 -10.11 -5.66 1.85
N VAL A 29 -11.33 -5.66 2.36
CA VAL A 29 -12.46 -6.35 1.72
C VAL A 29 -12.76 -5.71 0.37
N MET A 30 -12.82 -4.39 0.32
CA MET A 30 -13.12 -3.66 -0.91
C MET A 30 -12.05 -3.88 -1.98
N PHE A 31 -10.78 -3.68 -1.63
CA PHE A 31 -9.68 -3.84 -2.59
C PHE A 31 -9.59 -5.27 -3.10
N THR A 32 -9.63 -6.24 -2.19
CA THR A 32 -9.53 -7.66 -2.53
C THR A 32 -10.69 -8.09 -3.42
N SER A 33 -11.90 -7.63 -3.13
CA SER A 33 -13.09 -7.94 -3.92
C SER A 33 -13.06 -7.25 -5.29
N LEU A 34 -12.64 -5.99 -5.35
CA LEU A 34 -12.54 -5.25 -6.61
C LEU A 34 -11.55 -5.88 -7.58
N THR A 35 -10.53 -6.53 -7.07
CA THR A 35 -9.52 -7.21 -7.90
C THR A 35 -9.86 -8.67 -8.17
N MET A 36 -11.06 -9.10 -7.84
CA MET A 36 -11.56 -10.47 -8.05
C MET A 36 -10.69 -11.53 -7.36
N ASN A 37 -10.13 -11.19 -6.23
CA ASN A 37 -9.29 -12.09 -5.44
C ASN A 37 -10.13 -12.78 -4.36
N PRO A 38 -10.35 -14.11 -4.42
CA PRO A 38 -11.17 -14.83 -3.46
C PRO A 38 -10.38 -15.37 -2.26
N GLN A 39 -9.17 -14.91 -2.03
CA GLN A 39 -8.31 -15.48 -0.99
C GLN A 39 -8.91 -15.30 0.41
N PRO A 40 -9.26 -16.39 1.11
CA PRO A 40 -9.90 -16.31 2.41
C PRO A 40 -9.02 -15.70 3.50
N LEU A 41 -7.72 -15.69 3.32
CA LEU A 41 -6.80 -15.05 4.26
C LEU A 41 -7.11 -13.56 4.45
N HIS A 42 -7.68 -12.92 3.43
CA HIS A 42 -8.07 -11.50 3.46
C HIS A 42 -9.54 -11.29 3.80
N LEU A 43 -10.39 -12.28 3.52
CA LEU A 43 -11.84 -12.10 3.50
C LEU A 43 -12.58 -12.86 4.61
N ASP A 44 -12.03 -13.97 5.08
CA ASP A 44 -12.71 -14.89 5.99
C ASP A 44 -11.98 -14.96 7.33
N GLU A 45 -12.56 -14.35 8.35
CA GLU A 45 -11.98 -14.32 9.69
C GLU A 45 -11.82 -15.72 10.29
N GLU A 46 -12.80 -16.59 10.09
CA GLU A 46 -12.74 -17.95 10.63
C GLU A 46 -11.60 -18.76 10.00
N PHE A 47 -11.35 -18.57 8.72
CA PHE A 47 -10.19 -19.15 8.06
C PHE A 47 -8.89 -18.54 8.59
N ALA A 48 -8.83 -17.22 8.67
CA ALA A 48 -7.62 -16.51 9.04
C ALA A 48 -7.20 -16.74 10.50
N LYS A 49 -8.15 -16.95 11.41
CA LYS A 49 -7.86 -17.32 12.80
C LYS A 49 -7.01 -18.58 12.92
N LYS A 50 -7.13 -19.50 11.99
CA LYS A 50 -6.40 -20.77 11.96
C LYS A 50 -5.08 -20.68 11.21
N SER A 51 -4.80 -19.54 10.60
CA SER A 51 -3.54 -19.29 9.90
C SER A 51 -2.43 -18.94 10.90
N ILE A 52 -1.20 -18.91 10.40
CA ILE A 52 -0.04 -18.49 11.22
C ILE A 52 -0.17 -17.04 11.72
N HIS A 53 -1.03 -16.24 11.11
CA HIS A 53 -1.24 -14.84 11.49
C HIS A 53 -2.30 -14.66 12.59
N GLY A 54 -3.19 -15.63 12.78
CA GLY A 54 -4.24 -15.57 13.78
C GLY A 54 -5.37 -14.60 13.50
N GLN A 55 -5.32 -13.90 12.38
CA GLN A 55 -6.30 -12.90 11.96
C GLN A 55 -6.15 -12.62 10.47
N ARG A 56 -7.12 -11.93 9.89
CA ARG A 56 -7.04 -11.55 8.47
C ARG A 56 -5.86 -10.60 8.24
N VAL A 57 -5.13 -10.87 7.17
CA VAL A 57 -3.98 -10.08 6.74
C VAL A 57 -4.40 -9.14 5.62
N MET A 58 -3.90 -7.91 5.66
CA MET A 58 -4.11 -6.95 4.60
C MET A 58 -3.53 -7.46 3.29
N ASN A 59 -4.26 -7.26 2.20
CA ASN A 59 -3.78 -7.55 0.87
C ASN A 59 -2.51 -6.72 0.60
N SER A 60 -1.40 -7.39 0.35
CA SER A 60 -0.10 -6.73 0.19
C SER A 60 -0.07 -5.77 -1.01
N LEU A 61 -0.86 -6.04 -2.04
CA LEU A 61 -0.95 -5.15 -3.19
C LEU A 61 -1.64 -3.83 -2.85
N PHE A 62 -2.57 -3.86 -1.88
CA PHE A 62 -3.13 -2.62 -1.33
C PHE A 62 -2.05 -1.83 -0.58
N THR A 63 -1.26 -2.50 0.24
CA THR A 63 -0.17 -1.86 0.99
C THR A 63 0.81 -1.19 0.03
N MET A 64 1.17 -1.87 -1.05
CA MET A 64 2.02 -1.32 -2.09
C MET A 64 1.41 -0.09 -2.75
N ALA A 65 0.12 -0.16 -3.10
CA ALA A 65 -0.60 0.96 -3.69
C ALA A 65 -0.70 2.15 -2.73
N LEU A 66 -0.92 1.88 -1.44
CA LEU A 66 -1.00 2.90 -0.41
C LEU A 66 0.32 3.65 -0.24
N ILE A 67 1.43 2.93 -0.23
CA ILE A 67 2.78 3.53 -0.19
C ILE A 67 2.96 4.46 -1.38
N GLY A 68 2.61 4.01 -2.58
CA GLY A 68 2.65 4.84 -3.79
C GLY A 68 1.79 6.08 -3.66
N GLY A 69 0.59 5.93 -3.10
CA GLY A 69 -0.33 7.04 -2.88
C GLY A 69 0.22 8.10 -1.91
N PHE A 70 0.88 7.67 -0.85
CA PHE A 70 1.50 8.60 0.11
C PHE A 70 2.53 9.52 -0.54
N HIS A 71 3.22 9.03 -1.56
CA HIS A 71 4.25 9.83 -2.23
C HIS A 71 3.70 10.91 -3.16
N VAL A 72 2.47 10.76 -3.62
CA VAL A 72 1.95 11.58 -4.72
C VAL A 72 1.95 13.06 -4.39
N LEU A 73 1.38 13.44 -3.26
CA LEU A 73 1.12 14.85 -2.97
C LEU A 73 2.40 15.70 -2.98
N GLU A 74 3.46 15.20 -2.39
CA GLU A 74 4.70 15.96 -2.25
C GLU A 74 5.72 15.69 -3.37
N LEU A 75 5.70 14.49 -3.95
CA LEU A 75 6.77 14.08 -4.86
C LEU A 75 6.36 14.03 -6.33
N THR A 76 5.13 13.64 -6.63
CA THR A 76 4.76 13.34 -8.03
C THR A 76 3.45 14.00 -8.48
N PHE A 77 2.83 14.82 -7.66
CA PHE A 77 1.54 15.42 -7.99
C PHE A 77 1.65 16.29 -9.25
N GLY A 78 0.97 15.86 -10.30
CA GLY A 78 0.93 16.55 -11.58
C GLY A 78 2.20 16.45 -12.43
N THR A 79 3.24 15.75 -11.96
CA THR A 79 4.50 15.62 -12.70
C THR A 79 4.73 14.19 -13.22
N THR A 80 3.95 13.22 -12.77
CA THR A 80 4.05 11.82 -13.20
C THR A 80 3.52 11.65 -14.62
N LEU A 81 4.27 10.93 -15.45
CA LEU A 81 3.83 10.53 -16.79
C LEU A 81 3.29 9.10 -16.79
N GLY A 82 3.77 8.26 -15.91
CA GLY A 82 3.35 6.87 -15.80
C GLY A 82 4.27 6.08 -14.89
N ASN A 83 3.86 4.87 -14.57
CA ASN A 83 4.64 3.93 -13.77
C ASN A 83 5.20 2.86 -14.71
N LEU A 84 6.51 2.76 -14.79
CA LEU A 84 7.18 1.83 -15.71
C LEU A 84 7.40 0.45 -15.11
N GLY A 85 7.47 0.35 -13.79
CA GLY A 85 7.69 -0.93 -13.14
C GLY A 85 8.48 -0.85 -11.85
N TYR A 86 8.78 -2.03 -11.31
CA TYR A 86 9.55 -2.21 -10.09
C TYR A 86 10.57 -3.31 -10.29
N GLU A 87 11.78 -3.14 -9.78
CA GLU A 87 12.81 -4.17 -9.86
C GLU A 87 12.66 -5.23 -8.77
N LEU A 88 12.31 -4.79 -7.55
CA LEU A 88 12.14 -5.68 -6.41
C LEU A 88 11.06 -5.11 -5.48
N VAL A 89 10.13 -5.97 -5.09
CA VAL A 89 9.12 -5.66 -4.07
C VAL A 89 9.10 -6.80 -3.06
N GLU A 90 9.27 -6.47 -1.79
CA GLU A 90 9.22 -7.44 -0.69
C GLU A 90 8.22 -6.99 0.37
N PHE A 91 7.56 -7.95 1.00
CA PHE A 91 6.62 -7.70 2.09
C PHE A 91 7.07 -8.50 3.31
N PRO A 92 8.10 -8.02 4.05
CA PRO A 92 8.72 -8.79 5.13
C PRO A 92 7.82 -8.95 6.36
N HIS A 93 6.84 -8.08 6.53
CA HIS A 93 5.91 -8.13 7.65
C HIS A 93 4.48 -7.99 7.19
N PRO A 94 3.54 -8.74 7.80
CA PRO A 94 2.12 -8.58 7.50
C PRO A 94 1.61 -7.23 8.03
N VAL A 95 0.59 -6.70 7.37
CA VAL A 95 -0.17 -5.54 7.82
C VAL A 95 -1.54 -6.03 8.25
N PHE A 96 -2.03 -5.52 9.36
CA PHE A 96 -3.33 -5.92 9.91
C PHE A 96 -4.29 -4.72 9.96
N HIS A 97 -5.58 -5.01 10.06
CA HIS A 97 -6.58 -3.98 10.29
C HIS A 97 -6.26 -3.23 11.58
N GLY A 98 -6.26 -1.92 11.54
CA GLY A 98 -5.89 -1.07 12.69
C GLY A 98 -4.48 -0.52 12.64
N ASP A 99 -3.64 -1.05 11.78
CA ASP A 99 -2.27 -0.53 11.61
C ASP A 99 -2.27 0.87 10.96
#